data_0500b45312a89abb3c6bf1c8b5699a88
#
_entry.id   0500b45312a89abb3c6bf1c8b5699a88
#
_cell.length_a   1.000
_cell.length_b   1.000
_cell.length_c   1.000
_cell.angle_alpha   90.00
_cell.angle_beta   90.00
_cell.angle_gamma   90.00
#
_symmetry.space_group_name_H-M   'P 1'
#
loop_
_entity.id
_entity.type
_entity.pdbx_description
1 polymer ?
#
loop_
_entity_poly.entity_id
_entity_poly.type
_entity_poly.pdbx_seq_one_letter_code
_entity_poly.pdbx_strand_id
1 'polypeptide(L)'
;QNLVTFEELYDLKNPEEPKKVAEHRLKLKYYFDVSDTREGKYKRLVRPVSLWSVSEEQQESVKEALVNAFGVADGDRKEFAMVILEASLNIAEDNIGDYLQDILLATKDSPLEEMDEFNIRLKMKQLLANSISYMLLLRCGIKPEIYLETRDFQNIREFHTKELVNLFGVAASDMSEMALGDTGTEATHIC
;
A
#
# COMPACT_ATOMS: atom_id res chain seq x y z
N GLN A 1 -14.63 -1.64 5.98
CA GLN A 1 -15.30 -2.94 6.21
C GLN A 1 -16.68 -2.89 5.57
N ASN A 2 -16.91 -3.73 4.57
CA ASN A 2 -18.24 -3.94 4.02
C ASN A 2 -19.07 -4.66 5.08
N LEU A 3 -20.12 -4.01 5.56
CA LEU A 3 -21.08 -4.68 6.43
C LEU A 3 -22.01 -5.49 5.51
N VAL A 4 -21.94 -6.79 5.60
CA VAL A 4 -22.89 -7.67 4.92
C VAL A 4 -24.11 -7.80 5.83
N THR A 5 -25.24 -7.24 5.42
CA THR A 5 -26.54 -7.50 6.03
C THR A 5 -27.31 -8.46 5.14
N PHE A 6 -27.90 -9.45 5.74
CA PHE A 6 -28.77 -10.41 5.03
C PHE A 6 -30.23 -9.92 5.16
N GLU A 7 -30.88 -9.65 4.04
CA GLU A 7 -32.32 -9.48 4.00
C GLU A 7 -32.95 -10.79 3.52
N GLU A 8 -34.03 -11.21 4.18
CA GLU A 8 -34.81 -12.34 3.74
C GLU A 8 -35.75 -11.86 2.62
N LEU A 9 -35.41 -12.21 1.40
CA LEU A 9 -36.32 -11.99 0.25
C LEU A 9 -37.05 -13.29 -0.06
N TYR A 10 -38.38 -13.20 -0.08
CA TYR A 10 -39.22 -14.31 -0.48
C TYR A 10 -39.22 -14.46 -2.00
N ASP A 11 -38.92 -15.65 -2.50
CA ASP A 11 -39.07 -15.95 -3.92
C ASP A 11 -40.55 -16.05 -4.25
N LEU A 12 -41.00 -15.22 -5.20
CA LEU A 12 -42.43 -15.22 -5.64
C LEU A 12 -42.88 -16.58 -6.20
N LYS A 13 -41.95 -17.47 -6.56
CA LYS A 13 -42.20 -18.83 -7.05
C LYS A 13 -42.23 -19.89 -5.93
N ASN A 14 -41.59 -19.60 -4.78
CA ASN A 14 -41.56 -20.48 -3.62
C ASN A 14 -41.64 -19.63 -2.33
N PRO A 15 -42.82 -19.19 -1.94
CA PRO A 15 -42.98 -18.28 -0.80
C PRO A 15 -42.66 -18.90 0.57
N GLU A 16 -42.45 -20.21 0.64
CA GLU A 16 -42.17 -20.92 1.90
C GLU A 16 -40.64 -21.04 2.21
N GLU A 17 -39.76 -20.70 1.26
CA GLU A 17 -38.32 -20.71 1.48
C GLU A 17 -37.72 -19.30 1.29
N PRO A 18 -37.40 -18.60 2.40
CA PRO A 18 -36.75 -17.30 2.30
C PRO A 18 -35.35 -17.44 1.72
N LYS A 19 -35.12 -16.78 0.58
CA LYS A 19 -33.77 -16.67 -0.01
C LYS A 19 -33.00 -15.55 0.72
N LYS A 20 -31.95 -15.89 1.44
CA LYS A 20 -31.03 -14.92 2.01
C LYS A 20 -30.18 -14.29 0.91
N VAL A 21 -30.41 -13.04 0.61
CA VAL A 21 -29.60 -12.26 -0.31
C VAL A 21 -28.65 -11.38 0.51
N ALA A 22 -27.36 -11.49 0.23
CA ALA A 22 -26.35 -10.64 0.85
C ALA A 22 -26.45 -9.22 0.26
N GLU A 23 -26.85 -8.25 1.07
CA GLU A 23 -26.83 -6.85 0.69
C GLU A 23 -25.53 -6.21 1.17
N HIS A 24 -24.74 -5.69 0.23
CA HIS A 24 -23.52 -4.95 0.54
C HIS A 24 -23.87 -3.48 0.78
N ARG A 25 -23.85 -3.05 2.04
CA ARG A 25 -24.01 -1.63 2.38
C ARG A 25 -22.64 -0.99 2.55
N LEU A 26 -22.35 0.00 1.74
CA LEU A 26 -21.17 0.85 1.91
C LEU A 26 -21.40 1.75 3.12
N LYS A 27 -20.58 1.55 4.16
CA LYS A 27 -20.58 2.43 5.33
C LYS A 27 -19.36 3.36 5.25
N LEU A 28 -19.64 4.67 5.21
CA LEU A 28 -18.57 5.66 5.30
C LEU A 28 -17.89 5.56 6.66
N LYS A 29 -16.57 5.30 6.67
CA LYS A 29 -15.74 5.34 7.87
C LYS A 29 -14.74 6.48 7.74
N TYR A 30 -14.62 7.25 8.80
CA TYR A 30 -13.61 8.29 8.90
C TYR A 30 -12.41 7.72 9.66
N TYR A 31 -11.22 7.86 9.08
CA TYR A 31 -9.96 7.52 9.72
C TYR A 31 -9.24 8.84 10.02
N PHE A 32 -8.64 8.92 11.19
CA PHE A 32 -7.87 10.06 11.63
C PHE A 32 -6.49 9.57 12.02
N ASP A 33 -5.47 10.34 11.69
CA ASP A 33 -4.14 10.10 12.21
C ASP A 33 -4.14 10.36 13.73
N VAL A 34 -3.33 9.61 14.45
CA VAL A 34 -3.23 9.75 15.91
C VAL A 34 -2.74 11.15 16.28
N SER A 35 -1.89 11.76 15.45
CA SER A 35 -1.39 13.12 15.62
C SER A 35 -2.48 14.19 15.51
N ASP A 36 -3.58 13.90 14.80
CA ASP A 36 -4.74 14.78 14.65
C ASP A 36 -5.70 14.68 15.84
N THR A 37 -5.44 13.77 16.79
CA THR A 37 -6.30 13.56 17.95
C THR A 37 -5.74 14.29 19.18
N ARG A 38 -6.63 14.83 20.02
CA ARG A 38 -6.25 15.39 21.32
C ARG A 38 -6.44 14.34 22.41
N GLU A 39 -5.53 14.31 23.40
CA GLU A 39 -5.72 13.46 24.57
C GLU A 39 -7.04 13.79 25.26
N GLY A 40 -7.96 12.84 25.25
CA GLY A 40 -9.23 12.94 25.96
C GLY A 40 -9.06 12.66 27.45
N LYS A 41 -10.11 12.96 28.25
CA LYS A 41 -10.16 12.67 29.68
C LYS A 41 -9.93 11.18 30.03
N TYR A 42 -10.17 10.31 29.10
CA TYR A 42 -9.91 8.87 29.21
C TYR A 42 -8.65 8.56 28.39
N LYS A 43 -7.51 8.47 29.06
CA LYS A 43 -6.26 7.97 28.46
C LYS A 43 -6.45 6.53 27.98
N ARG A 44 -7.04 6.33 26.82
CA ARG A 44 -6.79 5.10 26.07
C ARG A 44 -5.37 5.21 25.59
N LEU A 45 -4.52 4.34 26.12
CA LEU A 45 -3.16 4.16 25.63
C LEU A 45 -3.26 3.80 24.13
N VAL A 46 -3.09 4.78 23.28
CA VAL A 46 -2.81 4.56 21.87
C VAL A 46 -1.41 3.95 21.86
N ARG A 47 -1.33 2.66 21.62
CA ARG A 47 -0.03 2.03 21.46
C ARG A 47 0.62 2.65 20.23
N PRO A 48 1.83 3.21 20.35
CA PRO A 48 2.57 3.65 19.18
C PRO A 48 2.73 2.43 18.24
N VAL A 49 2.76 2.70 16.93
CA VAL A 49 3.06 1.64 15.95
C VAL A 49 4.42 1.08 16.32
N SER A 50 4.46 -0.19 16.69
CA SER A 50 5.72 -0.87 16.95
C SER A 50 6.44 -1.06 15.63
N LEU A 51 7.59 -0.42 15.48
CA LEU A 51 8.49 -0.73 14.38
C LEU A 51 9.09 -2.11 14.62
N TRP A 52 9.38 -2.84 13.57
CA TRP A 52 10.06 -4.12 13.71
C TRP A 52 11.50 -3.88 14.15
N SER A 53 11.93 -4.64 15.16
CA SER A 53 13.35 -4.71 15.52
C SER A 53 13.92 -5.92 14.80
N VAL A 54 14.34 -5.73 13.55
CA VAL A 54 14.81 -6.81 12.69
C VAL A 54 16.28 -7.10 13.04
N SER A 55 16.54 -8.26 13.66
CA SER A 55 17.91 -8.75 13.90
C SER A 55 18.62 -9.13 12.59
N GLU A 56 19.95 -9.30 12.62
CA GLU A 56 20.71 -9.69 11.43
C GLU A 56 20.20 -11.02 10.84
N GLU A 57 19.87 -11.99 11.68
CA GLU A 57 19.31 -13.28 11.25
C GLU A 57 17.93 -13.10 10.58
N GLN A 58 17.10 -12.24 11.13
CA GLN A 58 15.78 -11.92 10.57
C GLN A 58 15.90 -11.13 9.27
N GLN A 59 16.93 -10.27 9.12
CA GLN A 59 17.19 -9.57 7.86
C GLN A 59 17.44 -10.55 6.72
N GLU A 60 18.20 -11.61 6.94
CA GLU A 60 18.43 -12.60 5.88
C GLU A 60 17.15 -13.35 5.50
N SER A 61 16.30 -13.73 6.46
CA SER A 61 15.02 -14.38 6.16
C SER A 61 14.06 -13.47 5.41
N VAL A 62 13.95 -12.20 5.83
CA VAL A 62 13.10 -11.19 5.13
C VAL A 62 13.66 -10.90 3.73
N LYS A 63 14.97 -10.82 3.59
CA LYS A 63 15.66 -10.64 2.31
C LYS A 63 15.36 -11.79 1.36
N GLU A 64 15.48 -13.04 1.83
CA GLU A 64 15.17 -14.24 1.04
C GLU A 64 13.69 -14.24 0.61
N ALA A 65 12.77 -13.89 1.50
CA ALA A 65 11.35 -13.76 1.18
C ALA A 65 11.09 -12.73 0.09
N LEU A 66 11.70 -11.52 0.19
CA LEU A 66 11.58 -10.48 -0.83
C LEU A 66 12.17 -10.90 -2.19
N VAL A 67 13.33 -11.57 -2.17
CA VAL A 67 13.97 -12.09 -3.39
C VAL A 67 13.09 -13.10 -4.09
N ASN A 68 12.52 -14.04 -3.33
CA ASN A 68 11.68 -15.10 -3.87
C ASN A 68 10.31 -14.59 -4.35
N ALA A 69 9.68 -13.69 -3.58
CA ALA A 69 8.35 -13.17 -3.91
C ALA A 69 8.37 -12.14 -5.06
N PHE A 70 9.40 -11.31 -5.13
CA PHE A 70 9.42 -10.14 -6.03
C PHE A 70 10.59 -10.16 -7.04
N GLY A 71 11.28 -11.30 -7.18
CA GLY A 71 12.22 -11.53 -8.27
C GLY A 71 13.44 -10.60 -8.28
N VAL A 72 14.00 -10.28 -7.11
CA VAL A 72 15.20 -9.43 -7.00
C VAL A 72 16.42 -10.16 -7.52
N ALA A 73 17.08 -9.59 -8.53
CA ALA A 73 18.27 -10.18 -9.12
C ALA A 73 19.48 -10.07 -8.17
N ASP A 74 20.29 -11.14 -8.09
CA ASP A 74 21.51 -11.21 -7.25
C ASP A 74 21.29 -10.78 -5.78
N GLY A 75 20.07 -11.00 -5.25
CA GLY A 75 19.65 -10.53 -3.94
C GLY A 75 20.58 -10.96 -2.79
N ASP A 76 21.15 -12.16 -2.86
CA ASP A 76 22.07 -12.70 -1.84
C ASP A 76 23.32 -11.86 -1.66
N ARG A 77 23.74 -11.14 -2.70
CA ARG A 77 24.95 -10.30 -2.70
C ARG A 77 24.67 -8.83 -2.36
N LYS A 78 23.39 -8.44 -2.28
CA LYS A 78 22.99 -7.07 -2.02
C LYS A 78 22.81 -6.80 -0.54
N GLU A 79 23.06 -5.57 -0.15
CA GLU A 79 22.66 -5.05 1.15
C GLU A 79 21.13 -5.12 1.30
N PHE A 80 20.63 -5.40 2.51
CA PHE A 80 19.20 -5.58 2.79
C PHE A 80 18.35 -4.40 2.31
N ALA A 81 18.80 -3.17 2.55
CA ALA A 81 18.09 -1.99 2.07
C ALA A 81 17.97 -1.95 0.53
N MET A 82 19.01 -2.37 -0.18
CA MET A 82 19.01 -2.42 -1.65
C MET A 82 18.03 -3.47 -2.18
N VAL A 83 17.86 -4.59 -1.47
CA VAL A 83 16.86 -5.59 -1.81
C VAL A 83 15.45 -5.01 -1.65
N ILE A 84 15.19 -4.25 -0.57
CA ILE A 84 13.92 -3.55 -0.36
C ILE A 84 13.63 -2.57 -1.50
N LEU A 85 14.61 -1.77 -1.91
CA LEU A 85 14.44 -0.80 -3.00
C LEU A 85 14.08 -1.48 -4.32
N GLU A 86 14.80 -2.55 -4.67
CA GLU A 86 14.55 -3.29 -5.91
C GLU A 86 13.22 -4.05 -5.88
N ALA A 87 12.91 -4.71 -4.77
CA ALA A 87 11.60 -5.36 -4.59
C ALA A 87 10.45 -4.35 -4.75
N SER A 88 10.59 -3.16 -4.15
CA SER A 88 9.59 -2.09 -4.29
C SER A 88 9.41 -1.62 -5.73
N LEU A 89 10.50 -1.56 -6.50
CA LEU A 89 10.45 -1.21 -7.92
C LEU A 89 9.72 -2.29 -8.73
N ASN A 90 10.02 -3.57 -8.47
CA ASN A 90 9.38 -4.70 -9.13
C ASN A 90 7.87 -4.76 -8.79
N ILE A 91 7.51 -4.57 -7.52
CA ILE A 91 6.11 -4.50 -7.08
C ILE A 91 5.37 -3.39 -7.83
N ALA A 92 5.97 -2.19 -7.92
CA ALA A 92 5.34 -1.08 -8.63
C ALA A 92 5.22 -1.34 -10.13
N GLU A 93 6.22 -1.97 -10.77
CA GLU A 93 6.17 -2.33 -12.20
C GLU A 93 5.09 -3.34 -12.51
N ASP A 94 5.00 -4.39 -11.69
CA ASP A 94 4.09 -5.50 -11.93
C ASP A 94 2.62 -5.12 -11.70
N ASN A 95 2.37 -4.21 -10.76
CA ASN A 95 1.00 -3.89 -10.32
C ASN A 95 0.46 -2.55 -10.82
N ILE A 96 1.28 -1.65 -11.38
CA ILE A 96 0.81 -0.33 -11.85
C ILE A 96 -0.29 -0.45 -12.91
N GLY A 97 -0.30 -1.54 -13.68
CA GLY A 97 -1.29 -1.80 -14.72
C GLY A 97 -2.73 -1.81 -14.20
N ASP A 98 -2.93 -2.27 -12.97
CA ASP A 98 -4.25 -2.37 -12.35
C ASP A 98 -4.87 -1.01 -12.02
N TYR A 99 -4.04 0.01 -11.84
CA TYR A 99 -4.45 1.38 -11.50
C TYR A 99 -4.38 2.34 -12.68
N LEU A 100 -3.68 1.97 -13.76
CA LEU A 100 -3.34 2.89 -14.85
C LEU A 100 -4.55 3.53 -15.51
N GLN A 101 -5.60 2.77 -15.77
CA GLN A 101 -6.82 3.28 -16.42
C GLN A 101 -7.51 4.33 -15.54
N ASP A 102 -7.64 4.07 -14.25
CA ASP A 102 -8.25 5.02 -13.32
C ASP A 102 -7.40 6.29 -13.16
N ILE A 103 -6.06 6.12 -13.15
CA ILE A 103 -5.12 7.25 -13.13
C ILE A 103 -5.31 8.12 -14.39
N LEU A 104 -5.34 7.51 -15.58
CA LEU A 104 -5.53 8.23 -16.85
C LEU A 104 -6.86 8.97 -16.90
N LEU A 105 -7.93 8.37 -16.38
CA LEU A 105 -9.23 9.04 -16.27
C LEU A 105 -9.19 10.24 -15.30
N ALA A 106 -8.43 10.12 -14.21
CA ALA A 106 -8.31 11.15 -13.18
C ALA A 106 -7.31 12.27 -13.54
N THR A 107 -6.57 12.16 -14.67
CA THR A 107 -5.68 13.24 -15.14
C THR A 107 -6.43 14.42 -15.74
N LYS A 108 -7.70 14.26 -16.07
CA LYS A 108 -8.53 15.32 -16.62
C LYS A 108 -8.55 16.53 -15.67
N ASP A 109 -8.43 17.72 -16.24
CA ASP A 109 -8.34 18.99 -15.51
C ASP A 109 -7.09 19.09 -14.58
N SER A 110 -6.05 18.29 -14.83
CA SER A 110 -4.77 18.33 -14.12
C SER A 110 -3.62 18.71 -15.06
N PRO A 111 -2.43 19.05 -14.53
CA PRO A 111 -1.24 19.28 -15.35
C PRO A 111 -0.79 18.03 -16.16
N LEU A 112 -1.30 16.86 -15.83
CA LEU A 112 -0.98 15.60 -16.52
C LEU A 112 -1.88 15.35 -17.75
N GLU A 113 -2.95 16.14 -17.97
CA GLU A 113 -3.91 15.92 -19.06
C GLU A 113 -3.26 15.95 -20.44
N GLU A 114 -2.24 16.81 -20.63
CA GLU A 114 -1.51 16.91 -21.89
C GLU A 114 -0.34 15.92 -22.01
N MET A 115 -0.09 15.14 -20.96
CA MET A 115 1.01 14.18 -20.93
C MET A 115 0.58 12.84 -21.52
N ASP A 116 1.44 12.21 -22.29
CA ASP A 116 1.19 10.87 -22.81
C ASP A 116 1.18 9.79 -21.71
N GLU A 117 0.47 8.72 -21.98
CA GLU A 117 0.30 7.60 -21.06
C GLU A 117 1.62 7.01 -20.55
N PHE A 118 2.62 6.90 -21.43
CA PHE A 118 3.92 6.34 -21.06
C PHE A 118 4.61 7.17 -19.98
N ASN A 119 4.62 8.49 -20.13
CA ASN A 119 5.22 9.40 -19.17
C ASN A 119 4.43 9.46 -17.86
N ILE A 120 3.09 9.43 -17.91
CA ILE A 120 2.24 9.33 -16.72
C ILE A 120 2.56 8.04 -15.95
N ARG A 121 2.57 6.90 -16.65
CA ARG A 121 2.92 5.59 -16.07
C ARG A 121 4.30 5.62 -15.42
N LEU A 122 5.31 6.16 -16.13
CA LEU A 122 6.68 6.22 -15.63
C LEU A 122 6.79 7.03 -14.33
N LYS A 123 6.18 8.23 -14.30
CA LYS A 123 6.17 9.09 -13.11
C LYS A 123 5.45 8.45 -11.94
N MET A 124 4.28 7.88 -12.19
CA MET A 124 3.48 7.20 -11.16
C MET A 124 4.23 5.99 -10.59
N LYS A 125 4.79 5.14 -11.46
CA LYS A 125 5.60 4.00 -11.06
C LYS A 125 6.75 4.41 -10.14
N GLN A 126 7.50 5.45 -10.53
CA GLN A 126 8.61 5.94 -9.73
C GLN A 126 8.18 6.41 -8.34
N LEU A 127 7.08 7.15 -8.26
CA LEU A 127 6.51 7.61 -6.99
C LEU A 127 6.04 6.45 -6.13
N LEU A 128 5.36 5.46 -6.73
CA LEU A 128 4.91 4.26 -6.02
C LEU A 128 6.10 3.46 -5.48
N ALA A 129 7.10 3.18 -6.31
CA ALA A 129 8.31 2.46 -5.89
C ALA A 129 9.01 3.14 -4.72
N ASN A 130 9.19 4.47 -4.78
CA ASN A 130 9.82 5.23 -3.71
C ASN A 130 8.97 5.24 -2.43
N SER A 131 7.64 5.31 -2.56
CA SER A 131 6.72 5.30 -1.41
C SER A 131 6.69 3.94 -0.72
N ILE A 132 6.63 2.84 -1.49
CA ILE A 132 6.71 1.47 -0.98
C ILE A 132 8.05 1.27 -0.27
N SER A 133 9.16 1.67 -0.91
CA SER A 133 10.50 1.61 -0.32
C SER A 133 10.57 2.35 1.01
N TYR A 134 10.04 3.57 1.06
CA TYR A 134 10.01 4.37 2.28
C TYR A 134 9.29 3.64 3.42
N MET A 135 8.10 3.09 3.12
CA MET A 135 7.30 2.37 4.11
C MET A 135 7.97 1.09 4.60
N LEU A 136 8.57 0.31 3.70
CA LEU A 136 9.26 -0.93 4.04
C LEU A 136 10.52 -0.67 4.85
N LEU A 137 11.36 0.28 4.42
CA LEU A 137 12.57 0.68 5.15
C LEU A 137 12.23 1.11 6.57
N LEU A 138 11.24 2.03 6.70
CA LEU A 138 10.80 2.51 8.00
C LEU A 138 10.27 1.36 8.88
N ARG A 139 9.48 0.46 8.30
CA ARG A 139 8.94 -0.71 9.01
C ARG A 139 10.03 -1.63 9.53
N CYS A 140 11.09 -1.83 8.76
CA CYS A 140 12.26 -2.62 9.12
C CYS A 140 13.24 -1.88 10.07
N GLY A 141 12.91 -0.68 10.52
CA GLY A 141 13.76 0.12 11.41
C GLY A 141 14.96 0.78 10.72
N ILE A 142 14.99 0.78 9.40
CA ILE A 142 16.02 1.44 8.58
C ILE A 142 15.56 2.87 8.32
N LYS A 143 16.47 3.83 8.44
CA LYS A 143 16.18 5.24 8.14
C LYS A 143 16.08 5.45 6.62
N PRO A 144 14.87 5.75 6.09
CA PRO A 144 14.69 5.89 4.64
C PRO A 144 15.53 7.02 4.04
N GLU A 145 15.81 8.07 4.82
CA GLU A 145 16.54 9.27 4.39
C GLU A 145 18.00 8.99 3.98
N ILE A 146 18.53 7.80 4.32
CA ILE A 146 19.85 7.35 3.87
C ILE A 146 19.81 6.94 2.40
N TYR A 147 18.66 6.46 1.92
CA TYR A 147 18.50 5.86 0.59
C TYR A 147 17.59 6.66 -0.34
N LEU A 148 16.71 7.50 0.22
CA LEU A 148 15.72 8.27 -0.50
C LEU A 148 15.83 9.76 -0.14
N GLU A 149 15.85 10.61 -1.17
CA GLU A 149 15.91 12.05 -1.01
C GLU A 149 14.56 12.70 -1.34
N THR A 150 14.33 13.92 -0.87
CA THR A 150 13.10 14.68 -1.18
C THR A 150 12.86 14.83 -2.68
N ARG A 151 13.93 14.90 -3.49
CA ARG A 151 13.82 14.97 -4.95
C ARG A 151 13.19 13.74 -5.57
N ASP A 152 13.30 12.57 -4.93
CA ASP A 152 12.74 11.31 -5.45
C ASP A 152 11.21 11.30 -5.41
N PHE A 153 10.62 12.23 -4.65
CA PHE A 153 9.16 12.42 -4.52
C PHE A 153 8.66 13.69 -5.24
N GLN A 154 9.51 14.43 -5.95
CA GLN A 154 9.14 15.74 -6.54
C GLN A 154 7.95 15.67 -7.50
N ASN A 155 7.80 14.55 -8.23
CA ASN A 155 6.72 14.36 -9.18
C ASN A 155 5.33 14.32 -8.54
N ILE A 156 5.22 14.12 -7.22
CA ILE A 156 3.92 14.11 -6.49
C ILE A 156 3.15 15.42 -6.70
N ARG A 157 3.84 16.53 -6.95
CA ARG A 157 3.22 17.84 -7.19
C ARG A 157 2.38 17.88 -8.45
N GLU A 158 2.62 16.99 -9.40
CA GLU A 158 1.84 16.89 -10.63
C GLU A 158 0.54 16.10 -10.41
N PHE A 159 0.53 15.20 -9.42
CA PHE A 159 -0.61 14.37 -9.01
C PHE A 159 -1.43 15.02 -7.89
N HIS A 160 -1.72 16.34 -8.02
CA HIS A 160 -2.28 17.12 -6.91
C HIS A 160 -3.81 17.23 -6.88
N THR A 161 -4.53 16.61 -7.84
CA THR A 161 -5.99 16.54 -7.76
C THR A 161 -6.42 15.57 -6.66
N LYS A 162 -7.59 15.78 -6.07
CA LYS A 162 -8.11 14.94 -5.01
C LYS A 162 -8.21 13.47 -5.45
N GLU A 163 -8.64 13.26 -6.67
CA GLU A 163 -8.81 11.95 -7.29
C GLU A 163 -7.46 11.25 -7.46
N LEU A 164 -6.46 11.93 -8.02
CA LEU A 164 -5.11 11.39 -8.22
C LEU A 164 -4.42 11.09 -6.89
N VAL A 165 -4.53 11.98 -5.89
CA VAL A 165 -3.96 11.74 -4.55
C VAL A 165 -4.61 10.52 -3.89
N ASN A 166 -5.93 10.36 -4.02
CA ASN A 166 -6.62 9.20 -3.48
C ASN A 166 -6.19 7.91 -4.17
N LEU A 167 -6.14 7.88 -5.51
CA LEU A 167 -5.69 6.72 -6.28
C LEU A 167 -4.25 6.35 -5.95
N PHE A 168 -3.37 7.35 -5.85
CA PHE A 168 -1.99 7.14 -5.43
C PHE A 168 -1.91 6.52 -4.04
N GLY A 169 -2.66 7.04 -3.07
CA GLY A 169 -2.69 6.53 -1.70
C GLY A 169 -3.20 5.10 -1.61
N VAL A 170 -4.24 4.75 -2.38
CA VAL A 170 -4.77 3.38 -2.47
C VAL A 170 -3.72 2.45 -3.07
N ALA A 171 -3.16 2.80 -4.23
CA ALA A 171 -2.16 1.98 -4.90
C ALA A 171 -0.91 1.76 -4.03
N ALA A 172 -0.39 2.83 -3.40
CA ALA A 172 0.77 2.73 -2.51
C ALA A 172 0.48 1.85 -1.28
N SER A 173 -0.73 1.95 -0.70
CA SER A 173 -1.15 1.12 0.44
C SER A 173 -1.26 -0.35 0.06
N ASP A 174 -1.98 -0.65 -1.02
CA ASP A 174 -2.22 -2.02 -1.46
C ASP A 174 -0.90 -2.73 -1.83
N MET A 175 -0.05 -2.06 -2.61
CA MET A 175 1.26 -2.60 -3.01
C MET A 175 2.20 -2.79 -1.80
N SER A 176 2.15 -1.89 -0.82
CA SER A 176 2.95 -2.05 0.41
C SER A 176 2.42 -3.18 1.29
N GLU A 177 1.10 -3.39 1.33
CA GLU A 177 0.49 -4.49 2.07
C GLU A 177 0.91 -5.84 1.48
N MET A 178 1.06 -5.96 0.16
CA MET A 178 1.57 -7.18 -0.48
C MET A 178 2.96 -7.53 0.07
N ALA A 179 3.89 -6.57 0.06
CA ALA A 179 5.24 -6.79 0.59
C ALA A 179 5.26 -7.06 2.10
N LEU A 180 4.45 -6.33 2.88
CA LEU A 180 4.37 -6.49 4.33
C LEU A 180 3.68 -7.80 4.73
N GLY A 181 2.72 -8.30 3.93
CA GLY A 181 2.05 -9.57 4.15
C GLY A 181 3.03 -10.74 4.05
N ASP A 182 3.82 -10.77 2.99
CA ASP A 182 4.79 -11.84 2.74
C ASP A 182 5.96 -11.77 3.72
N THR A 183 6.50 -10.58 4.00
CA THR A 183 7.60 -10.41 4.96
C THR A 183 7.15 -10.50 6.42
N GLY A 184 5.91 -10.11 6.72
CA GLY A 184 5.35 -10.13 8.07
C GLY A 184 5.13 -11.55 8.61
N THR A 185 4.80 -12.49 7.73
CA THR A 185 4.65 -13.91 8.10
C THR A 185 5.99 -14.50 8.55
N GLU A 186 7.05 -14.20 7.83
CA GLU A 186 8.40 -14.64 8.19
C GLU A 186 8.91 -13.94 9.48
N ALA A 187 8.71 -12.63 9.62
CA ALA A 187 9.11 -11.88 10.80
C ALA A 187 8.32 -12.28 12.06
N THR A 188 7.07 -12.75 11.95
CA THR A 188 6.24 -13.19 13.09
C THR A 188 6.44 -14.65 13.46
N HIS A 189 6.94 -15.49 12.56
CA HIS A 189 7.27 -16.89 12.88
C HIS A 189 8.56 -17.05 13.68
N ILE A 190 9.36 -15.98 13.81
CA ILE A 190 10.64 -15.97 14.51
C ILE A 190 10.52 -15.30 15.91
N CYS A 191 9.36 -14.70 16.23
CA CYS A 191 8.99 -14.22 17.57
C CYS A 191 8.05 -15.18 18.26
#